data_a8c55b418e61f6ab912d3a395168351f
#
_entry.id   a8c55b418e61f6ab912d3a395168351f
#
_cell.length_a   1.000
_cell.length_b   1.000
_cell.length_c   1.000
_cell.angle_alpha   90.00
_cell.angle_beta   90.00
_cell.angle_gamma   90.00
#
_symmetry.space_group_name_H-M   'P 1'
#
loop_
_entity.id
_entity.type
_entity.pdbx_description
1 polymer ?
#
loop_
_entity_poly.entity_id
_entity_poly.type
_entity_poly.pdbx_seq_one_letter_code
_entity_poly.pdbx_strand_id
1 'polypeptide(L)'
;MKRQDFYFDLPEELIAQDPLEDRSSSRLLVLDKKTGATSHHIFREIKDYLKPGDCLVINDTKVIPARLIGEKEGTGGKVEVLLLKRKGNDVWETLVKPGKKMKPGARVSFGDGLLKGEVLEVVEEGNRLIHFEYEGIFEEILDQLGQMPLPPYITHQLEDKNRYQTVYAKHSGSAAAPTAGLHFTPELLEEIKAEGVEIAHVTLHVGLGTFRPVKADDILDHHMHSEFYRIEASEAEKINRAKESGHRVICVGTTSCRTVESAADENGKLKECSGWTEIFIYPGYKFKVLDCLITNFHLPESTLIMLVSALAGYDHTMAAYREAVEKKFRFYSFGDAMFIADLPDLRR
;
A
#
# COMPACT_ATOMS: atom_id res chain seq x y z
N MET A 1 -15.88 -10.70 -15.26
CA MET A 1 -15.77 -9.24 -15.47
C MET A 1 -14.47 -8.98 -16.19
N LYS A 2 -14.48 -7.97 -17.05
CA LYS A 2 -13.26 -7.55 -17.77
C LYS A 2 -12.57 -6.43 -17.01
N ARG A 3 -11.25 -6.33 -17.16
CA ARG A 3 -10.46 -5.21 -16.64
C ARG A 3 -11.05 -3.86 -17.05
N GLN A 4 -11.44 -3.73 -18.32
CA GLN A 4 -12.02 -2.51 -18.89
C GLN A 4 -13.33 -2.07 -18.21
N ASP A 5 -14.05 -2.95 -17.54
CA ASP A 5 -15.26 -2.59 -16.79
C ASP A 5 -14.93 -1.58 -15.68
N PHE A 6 -13.68 -1.59 -15.16
CA PHE A 6 -13.19 -0.69 -14.11
C PHE A 6 -12.49 0.56 -14.65
N TYR A 7 -12.70 0.87 -15.93
CA TYR A 7 -12.18 2.09 -16.53
C TYR A 7 -13.04 3.30 -16.14
N PHE A 8 -12.39 4.40 -15.85
CA PHE A 8 -12.97 5.73 -15.78
C PHE A 8 -11.94 6.74 -16.30
N ASP A 9 -12.41 7.83 -16.83
CA ASP A 9 -11.53 8.90 -17.33
C ASP A 9 -10.96 9.66 -16.14
N LEU A 10 -9.64 9.67 -16.01
CA LEU A 10 -8.92 10.35 -14.94
C LEU A 10 -7.98 11.39 -15.53
N PRO A 11 -8.30 12.68 -15.41
CA PRO A 11 -7.39 13.76 -15.80
C PRO A 11 -6.06 13.69 -15.05
N GLU A 12 -4.95 13.84 -15.77
CA GLU A 12 -3.61 13.71 -15.20
C GLU A 12 -3.34 14.74 -14.09
N GLU A 13 -3.92 15.92 -14.19
CA GLU A 13 -3.81 16.98 -13.17
C GLU A 13 -4.43 16.62 -11.80
N LEU A 14 -5.28 15.58 -11.74
CA LEU A 14 -5.83 15.09 -10.48
C LEU A 14 -4.91 14.10 -9.78
N ILE A 15 -3.83 13.66 -10.42
CA ILE A 15 -2.84 12.76 -9.81
C ILE A 15 -1.93 13.60 -8.92
N ALA A 16 -2.07 13.42 -7.60
CA ALA A 16 -1.30 14.18 -6.63
C ALA A 16 0.20 13.87 -6.71
N GLN A 17 1.01 14.90 -6.95
CA GLN A 17 2.46 14.77 -7.03
C GLN A 17 3.14 15.00 -5.68
N ASP A 18 2.53 15.84 -4.83
CA ASP A 18 3.08 16.27 -3.55
C ASP A 18 2.09 16.00 -2.40
N PRO A 19 2.58 15.62 -1.21
CA PRO A 19 1.74 15.51 -0.03
C PRO A 19 1.31 16.91 0.45
N LEU A 20 0.13 16.99 1.06
CA LEU A 20 -0.30 18.21 1.77
C LEU A 20 0.61 18.44 2.98
N GLU A 21 0.82 19.68 3.35
CA GLU A 21 1.60 20.04 4.53
C GLU A 21 1.02 19.40 5.80
N ASP A 22 -0.26 19.59 6.06
CA ASP A 22 -1.00 18.87 7.09
C ASP A 22 -1.62 17.58 6.49
N ARG A 23 -1.17 16.43 6.95
CA ARG A 23 -1.63 15.11 6.49
C ARG A 23 -3.13 14.92 6.64
N SER A 24 -3.70 15.38 7.74
CA SER A 24 -5.11 15.22 8.10
C SER A 24 -6.05 16.23 7.42
N SER A 25 -5.51 17.16 6.64
CA SER A 25 -6.27 18.15 5.89
C SER A 25 -6.72 17.70 4.49
N SER A 26 -6.37 16.50 4.07
CA SER A 26 -6.89 15.92 2.83
C SER A 26 -8.41 15.83 2.86
N ARG A 27 -9.03 15.80 1.69
CA ARG A 27 -10.48 15.60 1.59
C ARG A 27 -10.82 14.14 1.86
N LEU A 28 -12.02 13.92 2.38
CA LEU A 28 -12.58 12.61 2.64
C LEU A 28 -13.93 12.48 1.94
N LEU A 29 -14.07 11.51 1.04
CA LEU A 29 -15.34 11.09 0.50
C LEU A 29 -15.85 9.92 1.34
N VAL A 30 -16.97 10.09 2.00
CA VAL A 30 -17.66 9.05 2.75
C VAL A 30 -18.71 8.39 1.85
N LEU A 31 -18.65 7.08 1.73
CA LEU A 31 -19.54 6.27 0.89
C LEU A 31 -20.32 5.25 1.72
N ASP A 32 -21.63 5.36 1.72
CA ASP A 32 -22.48 4.28 2.22
C ASP A 32 -22.51 3.11 1.22
N LYS A 33 -21.97 1.97 1.63
CA LYS A 33 -21.84 0.79 0.77
C LYS A 33 -23.17 0.16 0.38
N LYS A 34 -24.27 0.42 1.13
CA LYS A 34 -25.58 -0.14 0.84
C LYS A 34 -26.38 0.69 -0.15
N THR A 35 -26.35 1.99 -0.01
CA THR A 35 -27.19 2.91 -0.79
C THR A 35 -26.42 3.59 -1.92
N GLY A 36 -25.08 3.64 -1.84
CA GLY A 36 -24.23 4.42 -2.72
C GLY A 36 -24.32 5.93 -2.45
N ALA A 37 -24.93 6.35 -1.34
CA ALA A 37 -24.92 7.74 -0.93
C ALA A 37 -23.52 8.20 -0.54
N THR A 38 -23.19 9.45 -0.86
CA THR A 38 -21.87 10.05 -0.58
C THR A 38 -22.02 11.33 0.22
N SER A 39 -21.00 11.65 1.00
CA SER A 39 -20.80 12.98 1.61
C SER A 39 -19.31 13.35 1.60
N HIS A 40 -19.03 14.66 1.68
CA HIS A 40 -17.68 15.19 1.58
C HIS A 40 -17.27 15.85 2.87
N HIS A 41 -16.06 15.52 3.32
CA HIS A 41 -15.48 15.95 4.59
C HIS A 41 -14.00 16.26 4.45
N ILE A 42 -13.37 16.63 5.56
CA ILE A 42 -11.91 16.67 5.71
C ILE A 42 -11.50 15.44 6.52
N PHE A 43 -10.35 14.84 6.20
CA PHE A 43 -9.94 13.56 6.77
C PHE A 43 -9.93 13.53 8.30
N ARG A 44 -9.56 14.62 8.97
CA ARG A 44 -9.58 14.72 10.43
C ARG A 44 -10.95 14.46 11.06
N GLU A 45 -12.04 14.60 10.28
CA GLU A 45 -13.41 14.30 10.69
C GLU A 45 -13.73 12.80 10.65
N ILE A 46 -12.79 11.94 10.23
CA ILE A 46 -12.97 10.49 10.22
C ILE A 46 -13.38 9.95 11.60
N LYS A 47 -12.90 10.55 12.68
CA LYS A 47 -13.26 10.18 14.04
C LYS A 47 -14.77 10.25 14.31
N ASP A 48 -15.50 11.15 13.67
CA ASP A 48 -16.95 11.30 13.84
C ASP A 48 -17.74 10.09 13.29
N TYR A 49 -17.07 9.27 12.47
CA TYR A 49 -17.61 8.04 11.89
C TYR A 49 -17.20 6.77 12.63
N LEU A 50 -16.27 6.88 13.57
CA LEU A 50 -15.81 5.78 14.41
C LEU A 50 -16.64 5.70 15.68
N LYS A 51 -16.75 4.52 16.29
CA LYS A 51 -17.53 4.28 17.49
C LYS A 51 -16.70 3.58 18.56
N PRO A 52 -16.95 3.86 19.83
CA PRO A 52 -16.32 3.10 20.92
C PRO A 52 -16.50 1.59 20.71
N GLY A 53 -15.42 0.84 20.87
CA GLY A 53 -15.36 -0.61 20.61
C GLY A 53 -14.98 -1.02 19.20
N ASP A 54 -15.02 -0.13 18.20
CA ASP A 54 -14.48 -0.41 16.88
C ASP A 54 -12.98 -0.72 16.96
N CYS A 55 -12.48 -1.53 16.02
CA CYS A 55 -11.06 -1.81 15.86
C CYS A 55 -10.54 -1.22 14.55
N LEU A 56 -9.63 -0.27 14.65
CA LEU A 56 -8.93 0.33 13.52
C LEU A 56 -7.66 -0.47 13.22
N VAL A 57 -7.59 -1.14 12.08
CA VAL A 57 -6.44 -1.97 11.71
C VAL A 57 -5.53 -1.20 10.76
N ILE A 58 -4.28 -0.99 11.19
CA ILE A 58 -3.27 -0.22 10.46
C ILE A 58 -2.06 -1.09 10.09
N ASN A 59 -1.46 -0.83 8.94
CA ASN A 59 -0.26 -1.53 8.47
C ASN A 59 0.99 -0.75 8.89
N ASP A 60 1.77 -1.30 9.81
CA ASP A 60 2.95 -0.68 10.41
C ASP A 60 4.25 -0.94 9.64
N THR A 61 4.15 -1.40 8.39
CA THR A 61 5.32 -1.58 7.55
C THR A 61 6.07 -0.27 7.33
N LYS A 62 7.39 -0.36 7.29
CA LYS A 62 8.29 0.76 7.01
C LYS A 62 8.94 0.60 5.64
N VAL A 63 8.84 1.64 4.81
CA VAL A 63 9.50 1.69 3.51
C VAL A 63 10.99 1.81 3.71
N ILE A 64 11.76 0.96 3.03
CA ILE A 64 13.20 1.06 2.97
C ILE A 64 13.61 1.96 1.79
N PRO A 65 14.73 2.70 1.89
CA PRO A 65 15.27 3.50 0.77
C PRO A 65 15.86 2.57 -0.29
N ALA A 66 15.00 1.79 -0.93
CA ALA A 66 15.34 0.66 -1.77
C ALA A 66 15.86 1.04 -3.17
N ARG A 67 15.82 2.31 -3.55
CA ARG A 67 16.27 2.79 -4.86
C ARG A 67 17.70 3.26 -4.81
N LEU A 68 18.60 2.52 -5.44
CA LEU A 68 20.02 2.80 -5.47
C LEU A 68 20.43 3.31 -6.86
N ILE A 69 21.18 4.40 -6.89
CA ILE A 69 21.78 4.95 -8.12
C ILE A 69 23.27 4.72 -8.06
N GLY A 70 23.80 4.00 -9.03
CA GLY A 70 25.21 3.66 -9.11
C GLY A 70 25.75 3.71 -10.52
N GLU A 71 26.99 3.25 -10.68
CA GLU A 71 27.70 3.22 -11.95
C GLU A 71 28.18 1.79 -12.24
N LYS A 72 27.99 1.37 -13.49
CA LYS A 72 28.50 0.07 -13.94
C LYS A 72 30.02 0.12 -13.96
N GLU A 73 30.66 -0.82 -13.27
CA GLU A 73 32.11 -0.93 -13.28
C GLU A 73 32.63 -1.17 -14.70
N GLY A 74 33.76 -0.59 -15.00
CA GLY A 74 34.45 -0.67 -16.30
C GLY A 74 33.93 0.28 -17.38
N THR A 75 32.64 0.73 -17.30
CA THR A 75 32.09 1.64 -18.33
C THR A 75 31.60 2.98 -17.79
N GLY A 76 31.44 3.12 -16.47
CA GLY A 76 30.92 4.34 -15.83
C GLY A 76 29.43 4.64 -16.17
N GLY A 77 28.74 3.70 -16.82
CA GLY A 77 27.36 3.92 -17.20
C GLY A 77 26.42 3.93 -16.00
N LYS A 78 25.56 4.95 -15.90
CA LYS A 78 24.55 5.05 -14.82
C LYS A 78 23.64 3.84 -14.78
N VAL A 79 23.45 3.30 -13.59
CA VAL A 79 22.58 2.16 -13.32
C VAL A 79 21.66 2.50 -12.13
N GLU A 80 20.39 2.23 -12.28
CA GLU A 80 19.42 2.25 -11.19
C GLU A 80 19.14 0.82 -10.76
N VAL A 81 19.25 0.54 -9.49
CA VAL A 81 18.90 -0.75 -8.87
C VAL A 81 17.84 -0.52 -7.81
N LEU A 82 16.74 -1.22 -7.94
CA LEU A 82 15.64 -1.16 -7.01
C LEU A 82 15.50 -2.50 -6.29
N LEU A 83 15.71 -2.50 -4.99
CA LEU A 83 15.62 -3.67 -4.13
C LEU A 83 14.16 -4.11 -4.00
N LEU A 84 13.86 -5.39 -4.27
CA LEU A 84 12.51 -5.95 -4.21
C LEU A 84 12.34 -6.90 -3.03
N LYS A 85 13.21 -7.92 -2.96
CA LYS A 85 13.11 -9.01 -1.98
C LYS A 85 14.49 -9.50 -1.58
N ARG A 86 14.75 -9.56 -0.28
CA ARG A 86 15.96 -10.19 0.26
C ARG A 86 15.83 -11.72 0.19
N LYS A 87 16.81 -12.38 -0.42
CA LYS A 87 16.86 -13.84 -0.57
C LYS A 87 17.77 -14.50 0.48
N GLY A 88 18.53 -13.72 1.23
CA GLY A 88 19.54 -14.18 2.19
C GLY A 88 20.95 -14.09 1.64
N ASN A 89 21.97 -14.20 2.54
CA ASN A 89 23.39 -14.12 2.19
C ASN A 89 23.74 -12.91 1.30
N ASP A 90 23.19 -11.73 1.66
CA ASP A 90 23.38 -10.46 0.94
C ASP A 90 22.94 -10.48 -0.54
N VAL A 91 22.11 -11.46 -0.91
CA VAL A 91 21.50 -11.55 -2.23
C VAL A 91 20.10 -10.94 -2.19
N TRP A 92 19.83 -10.07 -3.15
CA TRP A 92 18.53 -9.44 -3.35
C TRP A 92 18.02 -9.68 -4.75
N GLU A 93 16.73 -9.93 -4.85
CA GLU A 93 16.00 -9.79 -6.10
C GLU A 93 15.74 -8.31 -6.34
N THR A 94 16.05 -7.84 -7.56
CA THR A 94 16.10 -6.41 -7.88
C THR A 94 15.53 -6.14 -9.27
N LEU A 95 14.97 -4.96 -9.46
CA LEU A 95 14.68 -4.39 -10.77
C LEU A 95 15.84 -3.47 -11.16
N VAL A 96 16.36 -3.60 -12.39
CA VAL A 96 17.53 -2.84 -12.83
C VAL A 96 17.26 -2.08 -14.12
N LYS A 97 17.70 -0.83 -14.19
CA LYS A 97 17.68 0.03 -15.39
C LYS A 97 19.08 0.61 -15.67
N PRO A 98 19.59 0.46 -16.91
CA PRO A 98 19.03 -0.29 -18.06
C PRO A 98 19.30 -1.80 -17.93
N GLY A 99 18.25 -2.62 -18.00
CA GLY A 99 18.36 -4.07 -17.82
C GLY A 99 19.24 -4.78 -18.86
N LYS A 100 19.24 -4.31 -20.11
CA LYS A 100 20.03 -4.91 -21.21
C LYS A 100 21.55 -4.91 -20.95
N LYS A 101 22.05 -3.96 -20.15
CA LYS A 101 23.47 -3.79 -19.83
C LYS A 101 23.90 -4.55 -18.58
N MET A 102 22.95 -5.01 -17.76
CA MET A 102 23.17 -5.69 -16.48
C MET A 102 22.85 -7.18 -16.64
N LYS A 103 23.80 -7.88 -17.25
CA LYS A 103 23.79 -9.36 -17.45
C LYS A 103 24.55 -10.04 -16.29
N PRO A 104 24.39 -11.36 -16.09
CA PRO A 104 25.19 -12.09 -15.10
C PRO A 104 26.68 -11.80 -15.22
N GLY A 105 27.35 -11.58 -14.09
CA GLY A 105 28.74 -11.12 -13.98
C GLY A 105 28.96 -9.61 -14.13
N ALA A 106 27.91 -8.82 -14.44
CA ALA A 106 28.02 -7.37 -14.43
C ALA A 106 28.10 -6.84 -13.01
N ARG A 107 29.03 -5.89 -12.76
CA ARG A 107 29.24 -5.25 -11.47
C ARG A 107 28.81 -3.78 -11.49
N VAL A 108 28.30 -3.31 -10.38
CA VAL A 108 27.85 -1.93 -10.15
C VAL A 108 28.40 -1.42 -8.83
N SER A 109 28.82 -0.16 -8.79
CA SER A 109 29.32 0.51 -7.61
C SER A 109 28.40 1.67 -7.24
N PHE A 110 28.16 1.85 -5.94
CA PHE A 110 27.34 2.90 -5.37
C PHE A 110 28.13 3.66 -4.31
N GLY A 111 27.97 5.00 -4.27
CA GLY A 111 28.59 5.85 -3.25
C GLY A 111 30.11 5.69 -3.19
N ASP A 112 30.78 5.87 -4.32
CA ASP A 112 32.25 5.76 -4.44
C ASP A 112 32.81 4.42 -3.91
N GLY A 113 32.05 3.34 -4.05
CA GLY A 113 32.46 1.99 -3.66
C GLY A 113 32.04 1.56 -2.26
N LEU A 114 31.25 2.38 -1.54
CA LEU A 114 30.69 2.02 -0.24
C LEU A 114 29.80 0.77 -0.29
N LEU A 115 29.10 0.59 -1.41
CA LEU A 115 28.33 -0.60 -1.73
C LEU A 115 28.65 -1.05 -3.14
N LYS A 116 28.89 -2.34 -3.33
CA LYS A 116 29.10 -2.95 -4.65
C LYS A 116 28.11 -4.07 -4.85
N GLY A 117 27.68 -4.30 -6.09
CA GLY A 117 26.75 -5.36 -6.43
C GLY A 117 27.23 -6.12 -7.66
N GLU A 118 27.05 -7.44 -7.64
CA GLU A 118 27.28 -8.33 -8.77
C GLU A 118 26.01 -9.03 -9.17
N VAL A 119 25.66 -8.95 -10.45
CA VAL A 119 24.51 -9.67 -11.00
C VAL A 119 24.84 -11.16 -11.09
N LEU A 120 24.13 -11.98 -10.33
CA LEU A 120 24.30 -13.44 -10.34
C LEU A 120 23.46 -14.08 -11.46
N GLU A 121 22.20 -13.64 -11.58
CA GLU A 121 21.23 -14.30 -12.46
C GLU A 121 20.15 -13.32 -12.92
N VAL A 122 19.53 -13.61 -14.06
CA VAL A 122 18.30 -12.99 -14.54
C VAL A 122 17.15 -13.95 -14.27
N VAL A 123 16.22 -13.51 -13.43
CA VAL A 123 15.07 -14.32 -13.01
C VAL A 123 13.78 -13.86 -13.70
N GLU A 124 12.65 -14.41 -13.26
CA GLU A 124 11.33 -14.09 -13.82
C GLU A 124 11.07 -12.59 -13.94
N GLU A 125 10.25 -12.22 -14.91
CA GLU A 125 9.90 -10.82 -15.24
C GLU A 125 11.08 -9.92 -15.59
N GLY A 126 12.26 -10.50 -15.79
CA GLY A 126 13.49 -9.77 -16.09
C GLY A 126 14.14 -9.12 -14.87
N ASN A 127 13.77 -9.52 -13.66
CA ASN A 127 14.45 -9.14 -12.43
C ASN A 127 15.87 -9.74 -12.37
N ARG A 128 16.73 -9.21 -11.49
CA ARG A 128 18.09 -9.70 -11.27
C ARG A 128 18.25 -10.14 -9.83
N LEU A 129 18.96 -11.25 -9.64
CA LEU A 129 19.58 -11.56 -8.37
C LEU A 129 20.92 -10.83 -8.32
N ILE A 130 21.08 -9.93 -7.34
CA ILE A 130 22.33 -9.20 -7.10
C ILE A 130 22.87 -9.59 -5.73
N HIS A 131 24.11 -10.00 -5.67
CA HIS A 131 24.88 -10.14 -4.44
C HIS A 131 25.56 -8.81 -4.13
N PHE A 132 25.37 -8.32 -2.90
CA PHE A 132 25.97 -7.07 -2.45
C PHE A 132 27.19 -7.32 -1.56
N GLU A 133 28.24 -6.56 -1.81
CA GLU A 133 29.49 -6.52 -1.05
C GLU A 133 29.60 -5.15 -0.36
N TYR A 134 29.80 -5.14 0.96
CA TYR A 134 29.89 -3.92 1.77
C TYR A 134 30.60 -4.20 3.09
N GLU A 135 31.01 -3.15 3.80
CA GLU A 135 31.51 -3.23 5.17
C GLU A 135 30.51 -2.54 6.12
N GLY A 136 30.21 -3.17 7.26
CA GLY A 136 29.29 -2.63 8.27
C GLY A 136 27.86 -3.15 8.17
N ILE A 137 26.89 -2.28 8.42
CA ILE A 137 25.45 -2.63 8.47
C ILE A 137 24.78 -2.18 7.18
N PHE A 138 24.17 -3.12 6.47
CA PHE A 138 23.55 -2.87 5.16
C PHE A 138 22.46 -1.79 5.22
N GLU A 139 21.67 -1.82 6.26
CA GLU A 139 20.57 -0.87 6.48
C GLU A 139 21.07 0.57 6.65
N GLU A 140 22.20 0.77 7.32
CA GLU A 140 22.84 2.10 7.47
C GLU A 140 23.39 2.62 6.12
N ILE A 141 23.94 1.72 5.33
CA ILE A 141 24.40 2.04 3.97
C ILE A 141 23.22 2.42 3.08
N LEU A 142 22.10 1.68 3.18
CA LEU A 142 20.88 2.03 2.46
C LEU A 142 20.33 3.41 2.87
N ASP A 143 20.35 3.74 4.16
CA ASP A 143 19.91 5.05 4.65
C ASP A 143 20.77 6.19 4.08
N GLN A 144 22.06 5.93 3.87
CA GLN A 144 23.01 6.89 3.30
C GLN A 144 22.87 7.03 1.77
N LEU A 145 22.78 5.93 1.05
CA LEU A 145 22.86 5.89 -0.43
C LEU A 145 21.49 5.81 -1.10
N GLY A 146 20.52 5.22 -0.42
CA GLY A 146 19.22 4.89 -0.99
C GLY A 146 18.27 6.09 -1.07
N GLN A 147 17.41 6.01 -2.07
CA GLN A 147 16.30 6.94 -2.26
C GLN A 147 14.99 6.20 -1.98
N MET A 148 13.97 6.95 -1.51
CA MET A 148 12.62 6.39 -1.35
C MET A 148 12.08 5.96 -2.71
N PRO A 149 11.61 4.72 -2.84
CA PRO A 149 11.05 4.21 -4.08
C PRO A 149 9.63 4.73 -4.26
N LEU A 150 9.50 5.92 -4.81
CA LEU A 150 8.18 6.50 -5.11
C LEU A 150 7.52 5.73 -6.26
N PRO A 151 6.18 5.63 -6.26
CA PRO A 151 5.44 5.09 -7.39
C PRO A 151 5.77 5.81 -8.69
N PRO A 152 5.68 5.13 -9.85
CA PRO A 152 6.12 5.69 -11.12
C PRO A 152 5.32 6.91 -11.61
N TYR A 153 4.11 7.13 -11.09
CA TYR A 153 3.27 8.29 -11.39
C TYR A 153 3.62 9.55 -10.57
N ILE A 154 4.48 9.41 -9.55
CA ILE A 154 5.06 10.54 -8.83
C ILE A 154 6.39 10.88 -9.49
N THR A 155 6.43 12.02 -10.15
CA THR A 155 7.60 12.52 -10.89
C THR A 155 8.37 13.57 -10.10
N HIS A 156 7.73 14.18 -9.10
CA HIS A 156 8.36 15.15 -8.21
C HIS A 156 9.26 14.45 -7.19
N GLN A 157 10.39 15.06 -6.88
CA GLN A 157 11.27 14.59 -5.82
C GLN A 157 10.77 15.15 -4.48
N LEU A 158 10.63 14.28 -3.48
CA LEU A 158 10.24 14.73 -2.15
C LEU A 158 11.38 15.49 -1.47
N GLU A 159 11.08 16.64 -0.91
CA GLU A 159 12.01 17.41 -0.07
C GLU A 159 12.27 16.66 1.26
N ASP A 160 11.23 16.12 1.88
CA ASP A 160 11.31 15.29 3.08
C ASP A 160 10.93 13.84 2.77
N LYS A 161 11.91 12.94 2.85
CA LYS A 161 11.73 11.49 2.65
C LYS A 161 10.68 10.89 3.58
N ASN A 162 10.50 11.44 4.79
CA ASN A 162 9.56 10.93 5.78
C ASN A 162 8.08 11.19 5.40
N ARG A 163 7.83 12.03 4.40
CA ARG A 163 6.47 12.26 3.90
C ARG A 163 5.89 11.02 3.22
N TYR A 164 6.71 10.10 2.73
CA TYR A 164 6.28 8.80 2.19
C TYR A 164 6.44 7.67 3.23
N GLN A 165 6.17 7.98 4.49
CA GLN A 165 6.08 7.04 5.62
C GLN A 165 4.86 7.36 6.46
N THR A 166 4.20 6.33 7.00
CA THR A 166 3.19 6.52 8.04
C THR A 166 3.86 6.93 9.36
N VAL A 167 3.12 7.66 10.21
CA VAL A 167 3.63 8.08 11.53
C VAL A 167 3.84 6.93 12.50
N TYR A 168 3.34 5.75 12.17
CA TYR A 168 3.43 4.51 12.94
C TYR A 168 4.27 3.43 12.26
N ALA A 169 5.04 3.77 11.23
CA ALA A 169 5.92 2.83 10.52
C ALA A 169 6.98 2.24 11.46
N LYS A 170 7.05 0.90 11.54
CA LYS A 170 7.89 0.17 12.50
C LYS A 170 8.76 -0.90 11.85
N HIS A 171 8.17 -1.80 11.09
CA HIS A 171 8.83 -2.98 10.55
C HIS A 171 9.35 -2.73 9.13
N SER A 172 10.68 -2.59 8.98
CA SER A 172 11.35 -2.35 7.69
C SER A 172 11.22 -3.53 6.75
N GLY A 173 11.03 -3.27 5.45
CA GLY A 173 10.98 -4.32 4.42
C GLY A 173 10.08 -4.01 3.23
N SER A 174 9.37 -2.89 3.26
CA SER A 174 8.43 -2.52 2.19
C SER A 174 9.10 -1.69 1.11
N ALA A 175 8.72 -1.93 -0.13
CA ALA A 175 9.10 -1.11 -1.28
C ALA A 175 8.10 0.06 -1.52
N ALA A 176 6.94 0.06 -0.84
CA ALA A 176 5.97 1.14 -0.94
C ALA A 176 5.24 1.37 0.39
N ALA A 177 4.81 2.61 0.63
CA ALA A 177 4.05 2.96 1.82
C ALA A 177 2.59 2.46 1.73
N PRO A 178 1.95 2.09 2.86
CA PRO A 178 0.51 1.89 2.94
C PRO A 178 -0.18 3.26 2.96
N THR A 179 -0.41 3.83 1.76
CA THR A 179 -0.65 5.26 1.55
C THR A 179 -1.92 5.81 2.20
N ALA A 180 -2.94 4.98 2.44
CA ALA A 180 -4.11 5.38 3.23
C ALA A 180 -3.74 5.76 4.68
N GLY A 181 -2.66 5.21 5.20
CA GLY A 181 -2.12 5.57 6.52
C GLY A 181 -1.41 6.92 6.56
N LEU A 182 -1.06 7.49 5.41
CA LEU A 182 -0.38 8.79 5.34
C LEU A 182 -1.26 9.96 5.81
N HIS A 183 -2.57 9.79 5.83
CA HIS A 183 -3.51 10.79 6.29
C HIS A 183 -3.53 10.99 7.81
N PHE A 184 -3.07 9.98 8.57
CA PHE A 184 -3.08 10.04 10.02
C PHE A 184 -1.90 10.83 10.57
N THR A 185 -2.19 11.59 11.63
CA THR A 185 -1.19 12.20 12.50
C THR A 185 -1.15 11.48 13.84
N PRO A 186 -0.08 11.60 14.64
CA PRO A 186 -0.05 11.03 15.98
C PRO A 186 -1.21 11.54 16.84
N GLU A 187 -1.53 12.83 16.75
CA GLU A 187 -2.59 13.48 17.52
C GLU A 187 -3.96 12.89 17.18
N LEU A 188 -4.27 12.72 15.88
CA LEU A 188 -5.53 12.13 15.43
C LEU A 188 -5.68 10.69 15.92
N LEU A 189 -4.59 9.89 15.91
CA LEU A 189 -4.61 8.53 16.44
C LEU A 189 -4.87 8.49 17.96
N GLU A 190 -4.29 9.42 18.71
CA GLU A 190 -4.54 9.51 20.15
C GLU A 190 -5.98 9.98 20.45
N GLU A 191 -6.54 10.93 19.68
CA GLU A 191 -7.95 11.31 19.77
C GLU A 191 -8.87 10.11 19.52
N ILE A 192 -8.63 9.34 18.46
CA ILE A 192 -9.39 8.13 18.13
C ILE A 192 -9.34 7.09 19.25
N LYS A 193 -8.16 6.86 19.84
CA LYS A 193 -8.03 5.97 21.01
C LYS A 193 -8.80 6.50 22.22
N ALA A 194 -8.74 7.80 22.49
CA ALA A 194 -9.45 8.43 23.61
C ALA A 194 -10.97 8.29 23.47
N GLU A 195 -11.49 8.18 22.27
CA GLU A 195 -12.90 7.91 21.98
C GLU A 195 -13.29 6.42 22.14
N GLY A 196 -12.37 5.56 22.57
CA GLY A 196 -12.63 4.14 22.84
C GLY A 196 -12.50 3.22 21.62
N VAL A 197 -11.85 3.68 20.56
CA VAL A 197 -11.50 2.86 19.39
C VAL A 197 -10.18 2.15 19.64
N GLU A 198 -10.16 0.83 19.46
CA GLU A 198 -8.93 0.06 19.60
C GLU A 198 -8.10 0.11 18.31
N ILE A 199 -6.78 0.25 18.42
CA ILE A 199 -5.89 0.24 17.26
C ILE A 199 -5.10 -1.06 17.25
N ALA A 200 -5.26 -1.84 16.18
CA ALA A 200 -4.51 -3.06 15.91
C ALA A 200 -3.51 -2.84 14.78
N HIS A 201 -2.30 -3.37 14.98
CA HIS A 201 -1.20 -3.28 14.02
C HIS A 201 -1.03 -4.60 13.28
N VAL A 202 -0.95 -4.53 11.98
CA VAL A 202 -0.56 -5.66 11.13
C VAL A 202 0.60 -5.23 10.27
N THR A 203 1.40 -6.18 9.79
CA THR A 203 2.50 -5.89 8.88
C THR A 203 2.24 -6.56 7.54
N LEU A 204 2.28 -5.81 6.46
CA LEU A 204 2.37 -6.34 5.10
C LEU A 204 3.42 -5.52 4.34
N HIS A 205 4.46 -6.18 3.86
CA HIS A 205 5.49 -5.55 3.04
C HIS A 205 5.00 -5.45 1.60
N VAL A 206 4.67 -4.23 1.19
CA VAL A 206 4.17 -3.94 -0.15
C VAL A 206 5.30 -4.07 -1.16
N GLY A 207 5.09 -4.93 -2.15
CA GLY A 207 5.98 -5.05 -3.31
C GLY A 207 5.64 -4.05 -4.41
N LEU A 208 6.59 -3.79 -5.30
CA LEU A 208 6.38 -2.89 -6.45
C LEU A 208 5.36 -3.42 -7.47
N GLY A 209 5.02 -4.69 -7.38
CA GLY A 209 3.97 -5.29 -8.21
C GLY A 209 2.63 -4.57 -8.10
N THR A 210 2.35 -3.96 -6.96
CA THR A 210 1.12 -3.19 -6.71
C THR A 210 0.95 -1.99 -7.67
N PHE A 211 2.04 -1.48 -8.23
CA PHE A 211 2.01 -0.38 -9.19
C PHE A 211 2.03 -0.83 -10.65
N ARG A 212 2.09 -2.14 -10.90
CA ARG A 212 2.04 -2.67 -12.27
C ARG A 212 0.59 -2.73 -12.75
N PRO A 213 0.32 -2.28 -13.99
CA PRO A 213 -1.02 -2.39 -14.57
C PRO A 213 -1.41 -3.86 -14.72
N VAL A 214 -2.69 -4.15 -14.51
CA VAL A 214 -3.29 -5.45 -14.84
C VAL A 214 -3.18 -5.66 -16.35
N LYS A 215 -2.57 -6.77 -16.77
CA LYS A 215 -2.37 -7.07 -18.21
C LYS A 215 -3.44 -7.98 -18.78
N ALA A 216 -4.08 -8.79 -17.92
CA ALA A 216 -5.12 -9.71 -18.32
C ALA A 216 -6.40 -8.95 -18.70
N ASP A 217 -7.07 -9.38 -19.77
CA ASP A 217 -8.36 -8.81 -20.17
C ASP A 217 -9.50 -9.31 -19.29
N ASP A 218 -9.53 -10.60 -18.98
CA ASP A 218 -10.40 -11.14 -17.92
C ASP A 218 -9.69 -11.04 -16.58
N ILE A 219 -10.36 -10.47 -15.56
CA ILE A 219 -9.77 -10.31 -14.24
C ILE A 219 -9.39 -11.65 -13.60
N LEU A 220 -10.07 -12.74 -13.96
CA LEU A 220 -9.81 -14.08 -13.42
C LEU A 220 -8.47 -14.66 -13.88
N ASP A 221 -7.91 -14.15 -14.98
CA ASP A 221 -6.61 -14.56 -15.50
C ASP A 221 -5.45 -13.78 -14.85
N HIS A 222 -5.77 -12.82 -13.95
CA HIS A 222 -4.76 -12.02 -13.28
C HIS A 222 -4.15 -12.77 -12.07
N HIS A 223 -2.83 -12.82 -12.03
CA HIS A 223 -2.07 -13.36 -10.90
C HIS A 223 -1.50 -12.22 -10.05
N MET A 224 -1.84 -12.22 -8.78
CA MET A 224 -1.30 -11.25 -7.82
C MET A 224 0.15 -11.58 -7.48
N HIS A 225 0.95 -10.54 -7.24
CA HIS A 225 2.28 -10.72 -6.68
C HIS A 225 2.20 -11.16 -5.23
N SER A 226 3.14 -12.02 -4.84
CA SER A 226 3.27 -12.54 -3.49
C SER A 226 3.88 -11.48 -2.56
N GLU A 227 3.20 -11.18 -1.46
CA GLU A 227 3.64 -10.20 -0.45
C GLU A 227 3.66 -10.83 0.94
N PHE A 228 4.72 -10.52 1.70
CA PHE A 228 4.87 -11.04 3.05
C PHE A 228 3.95 -10.30 4.03
N TYR A 229 3.25 -11.05 4.89
CA TYR A 229 2.46 -10.47 5.97
C TYR A 229 2.74 -11.13 7.32
N ARG A 230 2.42 -10.42 8.39
CA ARG A 230 2.52 -10.88 9.77
C ARG A 230 1.44 -10.23 10.63
N ILE A 231 0.89 -11.02 11.56
CA ILE A 231 -0.01 -10.57 12.63
C ILE A 231 0.50 -11.17 13.95
N GLU A 232 0.71 -10.35 14.96
CA GLU A 232 1.08 -10.80 16.30
C GLU A 232 -0.16 -11.25 17.09
N ALA A 233 0.02 -12.12 18.09
CA ALA A 233 -1.07 -12.67 18.90
C ALA A 233 -1.95 -11.58 19.52
N SER A 234 -1.33 -10.58 20.16
CA SER A 234 -2.03 -9.46 20.80
C SER A 234 -2.88 -8.65 19.83
N GLU A 235 -2.40 -8.49 18.59
CA GLU A 235 -3.11 -7.73 17.56
C GLU A 235 -4.28 -8.53 16.99
N ALA A 236 -4.10 -9.85 16.78
CA ALA A 236 -5.19 -10.75 16.40
C ALA A 236 -6.32 -10.76 17.45
N GLU A 237 -5.97 -10.77 18.75
CA GLU A 237 -6.94 -10.72 19.85
C GLU A 237 -7.76 -9.44 19.86
N LYS A 238 -7.17 -8.26 19.57
CA LYS A 238 -7.91 -7.00 19.46
C LYS A 238 -8.96 -7.07 18.36
N ILE A 239 -8.59 -7.55 17.17
CA ILE A 239 -9.49 -7.65 16.03
C ILE A 239 -10.62 -8.65 16.31
N ASN A 240 -10.28 -9.82 16.84
CA ASN A 240 -11.27 -10.84 17.21
C ASN A 240 -12.27 -10.32 18.25
N ARG A 241 -11.78 -9.63 19.28
CA ARG A 241 -12.63 -9.08 20.35
C ARG A 241 -13.65 -8.08 19.81
N ALA A 242 -13.25 -7.19 18.89
CA ALA A 242 -14.16 -6.27 18.24
C ALA A 242 -15.28 -7.04 17.49
N LYS A 243 -14.92 -8.03 16.68
CA LYS A 243 -15.89 -8.87 15.95
C LYS A 243 -16.82 -9.63 16.88
N GLU A 244 -16.30 -10.31 17.88
CA GLU A 244 -17.06 -11.11 18.85
C GLU A 244 -18.02 -10.24 19.69
N SER A 245 -17.67 -8.98 19.91
CA SER A 245 -18.50 -8.00 20.62
C SER A 245 -19.49 -7.24 19.72
N GLY A 246 -19.56 -7.57 18.43
CA GLY A 246 -20.46 -6.93 17.47
C GLY A 246 -20.05 -5.54 17.03
N HIS A 247 -18.78 -5.16 17.25
CA HIS A 247 -18.18 -3.93 16.77
C HIS A 247 -17.54 -4.12 15.39
N ARG A 248 -17.20 -3.01 14.74
CA ARG A 248 -16.70 -3.02 13.37
C ARG A 248 -15.18 -3.17 13.35
N VAL A 249 -14.68 -3.90 12.36
CA VAL A 249 -13.28 -3.92 11.97
C VAL A 249 -13.09 -2.99 10.76
N ILE A 250 -12.29 -1.95 10.95
CA ILE A 250 -12.05 -0.89 10.00
C ILE A 250 -10.61 -0.97 9.55
N CYS A 251 -10.36 -1.38 8.31
CA CYS A 251 -9.00 -1.43 7.78
C CYS A 251 -8.59 -0.09 7.18
N VAL A 252 -7.38 0.34 7.52
CA VAL A 252 -6.71 1.47 6.89
C VAL A 252 -5.83 0.95 5.76
N GLY A 253 -6.29 1.19 4.54
CA GLY A 253 -5.65 0.74 3.31
C GLY A 253 -6.02 -0.69 2.89
N THR A 254 -5.90 -0.91 1.59
CA THR A 254 -6.09 -2.22 0.97
C THR A 254 -5.09 -3.26 1.47
N THR A 255 -3.93 -2.82 1.95
CA THR A 255 -2.90 -3.69 2.52
C THR A 255 -3.33 -4.30 3.85
N SER A 256 -3.90 -3.51 4.78
CA SER A 256 -4.47 -4.01 6.03
C SER A 256 -5.63 -4.96 5.76
N CYS A 257 -6.52 -4.62 4.82
CA CYS A 257 -7.60 -5.49 4.37
C CYS A 257 -7.08 -6.84 3.87
N ARG A 258 -6.14 -6.83 2.94
CA ARG A 258 -5.55 -8.06 2.38
C ARG A 258 -4.86 -8.91 3.44
N THR A 259 -4.25 -8.27 4.43
CA THR A 259 -3.61 -8.98 5.54
C THR A 259 -4.64 -9.74 6.38
N VAL A 260 -5.67 -9.08 6.88
CA VAL A 260 -6.65 -9.73 7.76
C VAL A 260 -7.48 -10.78 7.01
N GLU A 261 -7.83 -10.52 5.75
CA GLU A 261 -8.56 -11.48 4.92
C GLU A 261 -7.73 -12.71 4.56
N SER A 262 -6.41 -12.58 4.39
CA SER A 262 -5.49 -13.70 4.14
C SER A 262 -5.24 -14.54 5.39
N ALA A 263 -5.18 -13.90 6.55
CA ALA A 263 -4.87 -14.54 7.82
C ALA A 263 -6.07 -15.23 8.48
N ALA A 264 -7.28 -14.81 8.13
CA ALA A 264 -8.52 -15.29 8.73
C ALA A 264 -8.82 -16.75 8.33
N ASP A 265 -9.25 -17.53 9.31
CA ASP A 265 -9.86 -18.84 9.06
C ASP A 265 -11.24 -18.73 8.38
N GLU A 266 -11.90 -19.86 8.17
CA GLU A 266 -13.21 -19.90 7.52
C GLU A 266 -14.31 -19.17 8.31
N ASN A 267 -14.14 -19.03 9.63
CA ASN A 267 -15.06 -18.32 10.53
C ASN A 267 -14.69 -16.85 10.74
N GLY A 268 -13.66 -16.34 10.05
CA GLY A 268 -13.19 -14.97 10.20
C GLY A 268 -12.33 -14.74 11.46
N LYS A 269 -11.88 -15.80 12.12
CA LYS A 269 -11.04 -15.69 13.32
C LYS A 269 -9.57 -15.60 12.95
N LEU A 270 -8.86 -14.69 13.61
CA LEU A 270 -7.43 -14.46 13.46
C LEU A 270 -6.64 -15.12 14.58
N LYS A 271 -5.42 -15.51 14.28
CA LYS A 271 -4.40 -15.96 15.24
C LYS A 271 -3.06 -15.37 14.86
N GLU A 272 -2.09 -15.47 15.75
CA GLU A 272 -0.70 -15.18 15.42
C GLU A 272 -0.27 -15.98 14.19
N CYS A 273 0.21 -15.27 13.18
CA CYS A 273 0.69 -15.90 11.95
C CYS A 273 1.61 -14.98 11.14
N SER A 274 2.36 -15.59 10.28
CA SER A 274 3.08 -14.91 9.20
C SER A 274 3.08 -15.81 7.96
N GLY A 275 3.15 -15.18 6.81
CA GLY A 275 3.13 -15.93 5.55
C GLY A 275 3.24 -15.02 4.34
N TRP A 276 2.94 -15.60 3.19
CA TRP A 276 2.90 -14.91 1.92
C TRP A 276 1.47 -14.92 1.41
N THR A 277 1.01 -13.80 0.87
CA THR A 277 -0.34 -13.67 0.30
C THR A 277 -0.29 -13.25 -1.16
N GLU A 278 -1.12 -13.88 -1.95
CA GLU A 278 -1.44 -13.54 -3.34
C GLU A 278 -2.95 -13.28 -3.46
N ILE A 279 -3.59 -12.93 -2.35
CA ILE A 279 -5.03 -12.74 -2.33
C ILE A 279 -5.47 -11.66 -3.33
N PHE A 280 -6.37 -12.04 -4.21
CA PHE A 280 -7.01 -11.15 -5.16
C PHE A 280 -8.48 -10.97 -4.78
N ILE A 281 -8.83 -9.77 -4.35
CA ILE A 281 -10.19 -9.40 -3.94
C ILE A 281 -10.84 -8.60 -5.05
N TYR A 282 -11.96 -9.11 -5.56
CA TYR A 282 -12.74 -8.51 -6.65
C TYR A 282 -14.24 -8.75 -6.41
N PRO A 283 -15.16 -8.11 -7.16
CA PRO A 283 -16.61 -8.27 -6.96
C PRO A 283 -17.06 -9.72 -6.91
N GLY A 284 -17.78 -10.07 -5.84
CA GLY A 284 -18.21 -11.43 -5.49
C GLY A 284 -17.41 -12.04 -4.34
N TYR A 285 -16.28 -11.43 -3.93
CA TYR A 285 -15.55 -11.84 -2.74
C TYR A 285 -16.41 -11.62 -1.47
N LYS A 286 -16.39 -12.60 -0.57
CA LYS A 286 -17.08 -12.53 0.73
C LYS A 286 -16.08 -12.21 1.83
N PHE A 287 -16.12 -10.99 2.32
CA PHE A 287 -15.26 -10.56 3.41
C PHE A 287 -15.58 -11.32 4.70
N LYS A 288 -14.53 -11.80 5.37
CA LYS A 288 -14.61 -12.55 6.61
C LYS A 288 -14.42 -11.65 7.83
N VAL A 289 -13.53 -10.67 7.72
CA VAL A 289 -13.09 -9.81 8.82
C VAL A 289 -13.49 -8.36 8.61
N LEU A 290 -13.26 -7.84 7.40
CA LEU A 290 -13.46 -6.43 7.07
C LEU A 290 -14.92 -6.00 7.12
N ASP A 291 -15.21 -4.94 7.87
CA ASP A 291 -16.53 -4.28 7.87
C ASP A 291 -16.50 -2.93 7.15
N CYS A 292 -15.45 -2.14 7.37
CA CYS A 292 -15.28 -0.80 6.79
C CYS A 292 -13.84 -0.62 6.26
N LEU A 293 -13.69 0.25 5.28
CA LEU A 293 -12.39 0.53 4.65
C LEU A 293 -12.12 2.02 4.56
N ILE A 294 -10.95 2.45 5.00
CA ILE A 294 -10.36 3.75 4.69
C ILE A 294 -9.32 3.52 3.61
N THR A 295 -9.41 4.22 2.49
CA THR A 295 -8.49 4.01 1.37
C THR A 295 -8.29 5.30 0.58
N ASN A 296 -7.25 5.36 -0.27
CA ASN A 296 -7.10 6.40 -1.27
C ASN A 296 -7.94 6.10 -2.51
N PHE A 297 -8.07 7.07 -3.41
CA PHE A 297 -8.58 6.82 -4.76
C PHE A 297 -7.50 6.11 -5.60
N HIS A 298 -7.92 5.07 -6.32
CA HIS A 298 -7.03 4.17 -7.04
C HIS A 298 -7.06 4.40 -8.55
N LEU A 299 -6.08 3.82 -9.25
CA LEU A 299 -5.95 3.82 -10.71
C LEU A 299 -7.17 3.18 -11.39
N PRO A 300 -7.60 3.71 -12.55
CA PRO A 300 -8.48 2.96 -13.44
C PRO A 300 -7.90 1.56 -13.72
N GLU A 301 -8.78 0.58 -13.86
CA GLU A 301 -8.44 -0.80 -14.23
C GLU A 301 -7.46 -1.51 -13.26
N SER A 302 -7.23 -0.98 -12.05
CA SER A 302 -6.33 -1.57 -11.06
C SER A 302 -7.01 -2.64 -10.21
N THR A 303 -6.22 -3.55 -9.65
CA THR A 303 -6.71 -4.54 -8.66
C THR A 303 -7.31 -3.88 -7.42
N LEU A 304 -6.90 -2.64 -7.11
CA LEU A 304 -7.34 -1.93 -5.92
C LEU A 304 -8.74 -1.33 -6.07
N ILE A 305 -9.12 -0.81 -7.25
CA ILE A 305 -10.51 -0.40 -7.50
C ILE A 305 -11.45 -1.63 -7.53
N MET A 306 -10.94 -2.80 -7.93
CA MET A 306 -11.69 -4.05 -7.89
C MET A 306 -11.99 -4.48 -6.44
N LEU A 307 -11.02 -4.33 -5.52
CA LEU A 307 -11.21 -4.56 -4.09
C LEU A 307 -12.25 -3.60 -3.49
N VAL A 308 -12.17 -2.32 -3.81
CA VAL A 308 -13.16 -1.32 -3.39
C VAL A 308 -14.54 -1.69 -3.91
N SER A 309 -14.64 -2.12 -5.17
CA SER A 309 -15.89 -2.56 -5.79
C SER A 309 -16.43 -3.86 -5.18
N ALA A 310 -15.58 -4.72 -4.65
CA ALA A 310 -16.01 -5.91 -3.91
C ALA A 310 -16.72 -5.53 -2.59
N LEU A 311 -16.27 -4.45 -1.92
CA LEU A 311 -16.83 -4.00 -0.66
C LEU A 311 -18.10 -3.15 -0.83
N ALA A 312 -18.05 -2.17 -1.73
CA ALA A 312 -19.11 -1.17 -1.89
C ALA A 312 -20.13 -1.52 -2.99
N GLY A 313 -19.82 -2.52 -3.80
CA GLY A 313 -20.54 -2.80 -5.03
C GLY A 313 -19.97 -2.03 -6.21
N TYR A 314 -20.02 -2.64 -7.39
CA TYR A 314 -19.44 -2.07 -8.62
C TYR A 314 -20.06 -0.71 -8.97
N ASP A 315 -21.40 -0.63 -9.01
CA ASP A 315 -22.09 0.60 -9.44
C ASP A 315 -21.85 1.76 -8.48
N HIS A 316 -21.88 1.52 -7.17
CA HIS A 316 -21.61 2.53 -6.14
C HIS A 316 -20.17 3.03 -6.22
N THR A 317 -19.21 2.11 -6.41
CA THR A 317 -17.80 2.48 -6.55
C THR A 317 -17.57 3.34 -7.78
N MET A 318 -18.06 2.91 -8.94
CA MET A 318 -17.85 3.64 -10.19
C MET A 318 -18.56 5.01 -10.18
N ALA A 319 -19.73 5.12 -9.52
CA ALA A 319 -20.41 6.39 -9.32
C ALA A 319 -19.59 7.34 -8.42
N ALA A 320 -19.09 6.85 -7.28
CA ALA A 320 -18.27 7.62 -6.35
C ALA A 320 -16.95 8.09 -7.00
N TYR A 321 -16.32 7.27 -7.85
CA TYR A 321 -15.11 7.66 -8.56
C TYR A 321 -15.34 8.72 -9.63
N ARG A 322 -16.46 8.65 -10.38
CA ARG A 322 -16.85 9.71 -11.31
C ARG A 322 -17.15 11.02 -10.59
N GLU A 323 -17.87 10.95 -9.47
CA GLU A 323 -18.12 12.10 -8.61
C GLU A 323 -16.80 12.70 -8.08
N ALA A 324 -15.85 11.88 -7.66
CA ALA A 324 -14.55 12.34 -7.19
C ALA A 324 -13.78 13.09 -8.30
N VAL A 325 -13.81 12.60 -9.53
CA VAL A 325 -13.22 13.30 -10.69
C VAL A 325 -13.93 14.63 -10.93
N GLU A 326 -15.27 14.65 -10.99
CA GLU A 326 -16.08 15.86 -11.19
C GLU A 326 -15.81 16.91 -10.11
N LYS A 327 -15.71 16.47 -8.85
CA LYS A 327 -15.44 17.33 -7.69
C LYS A 327 -13.96 17.63 -7.48
N LYS A 328 -13.10 17.19 -8.40
CA LYS A 328 -11.65 17.42 -8.38
C LYS A 328 -11.00 16.95 -7.09
N PHE A 329 -11.32 15.73 -6.64
CA PHE A 329 -10.53 15.05 -5.63
C PHE A 329 -9.17 14.70 -6.20
N ARG A 330 -8.18 14.60 -5.33
CA ARG A 330 -6.82 14.20 -5.69
C ARG A 330 -6.70 12.69 -5.61
N PHE A 331 -5.98 12.10 -6.54
CA PHE A 331 -5.87 10.65 -6.70
C PHE A 331 -4.49 10.13 -6.28
N TYR A 332 -4.42 8.86 -5.95
CA TYR A 332 -3.26 8.02 -5.65
C TYR A 332 -2.60 8.30 -4.30
N SER A 333 -1.27 8.05 -4.20
CA SER A 333 -0.53 7.98 -2.93
C SER A 333 -0.63 9.21 -2.05
N PHE A 334 -0.57 10.41 -2.65
CA PHE A 334 -0.71 11.69 -1.95
C PHE A 334 -2.06 12.37 -2.16
N GLY A 335 -2.99 11.60 -2.71
CA GLY A 335 -4.35 12.06 -2.97
C GLY A 335 -5.22 12.16 -1.74
N ASP A 336 -6.51 12.25 -1.97
CA ASP A 336 -7.54 12.32 -0.96
C ASP A 336 -8.01 10.90 -0.56
N ALA A 337 -8.85 10.81 0.46
CA ALA A 337 -9.30 9.56 1.04
C ALA A 337 -10.76 9.26 0.75
N MET A 338 -11.09 7.96 0.82
CA MET A 338 -12.46 7.44 0.91
C MET A 338 -12.63 6.70 2.24
N PHE A 339 -13.82 6.82 2.83
CA PHE A 339 -14.29 5.93 3.89
C PHE A 339 -15.55 5.21 3.43
N ILE A 340 -15.51 3.89 3.45
CA ILE A 340 -16.57 3.00 2.96
C ILE A 340 -17.12 2.20 4.14
N ALA A 341 -18.39 2.40 4.45
CA ALA A 341 -19.04 1.77 5.59
C ALA A 341 -20.55 1.55 5.33
N ASP A 342 -21.21 0.87 6.25
CA ASP A 342 -22.66 0.84 6.35
C ASP A 342 -23.11 2.07 7.15
N LEU A 343 -23.76 3.02 6.49
CA LEU A 343 -24.11 4.33 7.04
C LEU A 343 -25.60 4.65 6.78
N PRO A 344 -26.50 4.03 7.55
CA PRO A 344 -27.94 4.11 7.28
C PRO A 344 -28.50 5.54 7.35
N ASP A 345 -27.81 6.45 8.04
CA ASP A 345 -28.23 7.84 8.17
C ASP A 345 -27.71 8.74 7.02
N LEU A 346 -26.80 8.23 6.18
CA LEU A 346 -26.30 8.95 5.01
C LEU A 346 -27.34 8.84 3.89
N ARG A 347 -28.02 9.94 3.58
CA ARG A 347 -29.03 10.00 2.52
C ARG A 347 -28.41 10.57 1.24
N ARG A 348 -28.88 10.07 0.09
CA ARG A 348 -28.54 10.62 -1.23
C ARG A 348 -29.06 12.05 -1.41
#